data_59ae95dee826f80cf87eba3858ff27b6
#
_entry.id   59ae95dee826f80cf87eba3858ff27b6
#
_cell.length_a   1.000
_cell.length_b   1.000
_cell.length_c   1.000
_cell.angle_alpha   90.00
_cell.angle_beta   90.00
_cell.angle_gamma   90.00
#
_symmetry.space_group_name_H-M   'P 1'
#
loop_
_entity.id
_entity.type
_entity.pdbx_description
1 polymer ?
#
loop_
_entity_poly.entity_id
_entity_poly.type
_entity_poly.pdbx_seq_one_letter_code
_entity_poly.pdbx_strand_id
1 'polypeptide(L)'
;MTQYNRGDFNDTIEMKLRDLYEAAKEADTTQESKKLYNKILALCPDEVDAKRELIALELHPSFQIYQLKQLVESLKKPKKMDWHIIEARPYMRCLIDMGMIYLEYNMYNDAIACFTPVFHGDKQDHSGFLVYMMVACCGAANWDRGRKVYQRYLACCDDIQNAFNQAPDIMLPMHMLYILLALQCGESKVAHDVLADLVDEYEDIEWLLQDATRWNDFVEDHLETIMYMVDQVINIDFDPRELISLYTAISFLPTQLVSFESPLWQTLYDAYECVTGRTVANRYSNDSYIGKHESALI
;
A
#
# COMPACT_ATOMS: atom_id res chain seq x y z
N MET A 1 11.74 -11.73 51.94
CA MET A 1 10.77 -12.04 50.88
C MET A 1 10.55 -10.76 50.12
N THR A 2 11.28 -10.59 49.03
CA THR A 2 11.17 -9.42 48.12
C THR A 2 9.91 -9.59 47.27
N GLN A 3 8.92 -8.72 47.50
CA GLN A 3 7.78 -8.60 46.61
C GLN A 3 8.31 -8.09 45.23
N TYR A 4 8.49 -8.97 44.27
CA TYR A 4 8.65 -8.56 42.89
C TYR A 4 7.30 -8.00 42.42
N ASN A 5 7.29 -6.71 42.09
CA ASN A 5 6.14 -6.03 41.49
C ASN A 5 5.82 -6.70 40.17
N ARG A 6 4.57 -7.11 39.94
CA ARG A 6 4.09 -7.68 38.65
C ARG A 6 4.33 -6.71 37.49
N GLY A 7 4.40 -5.39 37.72
CA GLY A 7 4.71 -4.37 36.74
C GLY A 7 6.12 -4.52 36.17
N ASP A 8 7.15 -4.61 37.03
CA ASP A 8 8.56 -4.66 36.58
C ASP A 8 8.88 -5.90 35.72
N PHE A 9 8.14 -7.00 35.88
CA PHE A 9 8.33 -8.23 35.10
C PHE A 9 7.73 -8.11 33.71
N ASN A 10 6.56 -7.46 33.56
CA ASN A 10 5.94 -7.21 32.28
C ASN A 10 6.77 -6.24 31.44
N ASP A 11 7.25 -5.13 32.02
CA ASP A 11 8.07 -4.14 31.34
C ASP A 11 9.37 -4.77 30.77
N THR A 12 9.95 -5.71 31.49
CA THR A 12 11.17 -6.43 31.06
C THR A 12 10.88 -7.38 29.88
N ILE A 13 9.72 -8.04 29.85
CA ILE A 13 9.34 -8.92 28.74
C ILE A 13 8.99 -8.09 27.49
N GLU A 14 8.22 -7.02 27.65
CA GLU A 14 7.83 -6.14 26.54
C GLU A 14 9.07 -5.51 25.88
N MET A 15 10.02 -5.02 26.68
CA MET A 15 11.29 -4.49 26.16
C MET A 15 12.06 -5.56 25.39
N LYS A 16 12.15 -6.79 25.93
CA LYS A 16 12.84 -7.90 25.27
C LYS A 16 12.15 -8.35 23.98
N LEU A 17 10.82 -8.33 23.94
CA LEU A 17 10.07 -8.63 22.71
C LEU A 17 10.35 -7.57 21.64
N ARG A 18 10.34 -6.29 22.00
CA ARG A 18 10.67 -5.20 21.09
C ARG A 18 12.07 -5.37 20.50
N ASP A 19 13.08 -5.59 21.36
CA ASP A 19 14.47 -5.77 20.92
C ASP A 19 14.60 -6.98 19.97
N LEU A 20 13.85 -8.06 20.21
CA LEU A 20 13.84 -9.22 19.33
C LEU A 20 13.13 -8.95 18.00
N TYR A 21 12.06 -8.15 17.99
CA TYR A 21 11.39 -7.74 16.74
C TYR A 21 12.29 -6.84 15.89
N GLU A 22 12.95 -5.86 16.50
CA GLU A 22 13.92 -4.99 15.81
C GLU A 22 15.04 -5.83 15.21
N ALA A 23 15.68 -6.69 16.00
CA ALA A 23 16.74 -7.58 15.53
C ALA A 23 16.26 -8.53 14.40
N ALA A 24 15.00 -8.99 14.45
CA ALA A 24 14.45 -9.89 13.42
C ALA A 24 14.22 -9.17 12.09
N LYS A 25 13.89 -7.88 12.13
CA LYS A 25 13.71 -7.04 10.93
C LYS A 25 15.04 -6.64 10.31
N GLU A 26 16.06 -6.42 11.13
CA GLU A 26 17.41 -6.03 10.71
C GLU A 26 18.30 -7.24 10.33
N ALA A 27 17.79 -8.46 10.47
CA ALA A 27 18.58 -9.67 10.23
C ALA A 27 19.00 -9.80 8.75
N ASP A 28 20.29 -10.04 8.50
CA ASP A 28 20.87 -10.16 7.15
C ASP A 28 20.32 -11.36 6.36
N THR A 29 19.76 -12.35 7.03
CA THR A 29 19.26 -13.58 6.40
C THR A 29 17.88 -13.99 6.91
N THR A 30 17.08 -14.54 6.01
CA THR A 30 15.78 -15.16 6.34
C THR A 30 15.88 -16.20 7.45
N GLN A 31 16.99 -16.95 7.51
CA GLN A 31 17.17 -17.98 8.52
C GLN A 31 17.40 -17.38 9.92
N GLU A 32 18.11 -16.27 10.00
CA GLU A 32 18.33 -15.55 11.24
C GLU A 32 17.04 -14.89 11.73
N SER A 33 16.33 -14.22 10.83
CA SER A 33 15.01 -13.66 11.10
C SER A 33 14.05 -14.73 11.65
N LYS A 34 13.94 -15.90 11.00
CA LYS A 34 13.15 -17.04 11.50
C LYS A 34 13.55 -17.48 12.92
N LYS A 35 14.84 -17.51 13.23
CA LYS A 35 15.33 -17.86 14.59
C LYS A 35 14.87 -16.85 15.64
N LEU A 36 14.89 -15.56 15.29
CA LEU A 36 14.49 -14.48 16.19
C LEU A 36 12.98 -14.48 16.45
N TYR A 37 12.15 -14.64 15.42
CA TYR A 37 10.71 -14.81 15.61
C TYR A 37 10.35 -16.06 16.41
N ASN A 38 11.07 -17.16 16.22
CA ASN A 38 10.87 -18.35 17.05
C ASN A 38 11.27 -18.11 18.53
N LYS A 39 12.27 -17.25 18.84
CA LYS A 39 12.56 -16.84 20.21
C LYS A 39 11.42 -16.02 20.80
N ILE A 40 10.79 -15.13 20.00
CA ILE A 40 9.59 -14.40 20.42
C ILE A 40 8.49 -15.38 20.81
N LEU A 41 8.20 -16.37 19.94
CA LEU A 41 7.17 -17.38 20.22
C LEU A 41 7.51 -18.29 21.40
N ALA A 42 8.79 -18.51 21.69
CA ALA A 42 9.20 -19.23 22.91
C ALA A 42 8.92 -18.43 24.18
N LEU A 43 8.95 -17.09 24.12
CA LEU A 43 8.60 -16.19 25.22
C LEU A 43 7.09 -15.96 25.30
N CYS A 44 6.44 -15.81 24.16
CA CYS A 44 5.03 -15.49 24.03
C CYS A 44 4.39 -16.37 22.92
N PRO A 45 3.93 -17.60 23.23
CA PRO A 45 3.44 -18.55 22.23
C PRO A 45 2.21 -18.08 21.43
N ASP A 46 1.45 -17.14 22.01
CA ASP A 46 0.24 -16.59 21.40
C ASP A 46 0.47 -15.30 20.62
N GLU A 47 1.75 -14.90 20.45
CA GLU A 47 2.11 -13.69 19.72
C GLU A 47 1.80 -13.84 18.24
N VAL A 48 0.72 -13.17 17.81
CA VAL A 48 0.16 -13.32 16.44
C VAL A 48 1.06 -12.66 15.41
N ASP A 49 1.62 -11.50 15.71
CA ASP A 49 2.47 -10.79 14.75
C ASP A 49 3.76 -11.57 14.46
N ALA A 50 4.36 -12.23 15.44
CA ALA A 50 5.50 -13.12 15.20
C ALA A 50 5.13 -14.34 14.31
N LYS A 51 3.91 -14.88 14.47
CA LYS A 51 3.40 -15.96 13.58
C LYS A 51 3.22 -15.45 12.16
N ARG A 52 2.66 -14.25 11.98
CA ARG A 52 2.48 -13.61 10.67
C ARG A 52 3.82 -13.40 9.96
N GLU A 53 4.79 -12.83 10.66
CA GLU A 53 6.14 -12.61 10.11
C GLU A 53 6.81 -13.94 9.70
N LEU A 54 6.67 -15.00 10.49
CA LEU A 54 7.17 -16.33 10.10
C LEU A 54 6.49 -16.85 8.84
N ILE A 55 5.19 -16.63 8.68
CA ILE A 55 4.44 -17.02 7.49
C ILE A 55 4.93 -16.21 6.28
N ALA A 56 5.17 -14.91 6.43
CA ALA A 56 5.68 -14.06 5.37
C ALA A 56 7.06 -14.49 4.84
N LEU A 57 7.86 -15.15 5.68
CA LEU A 57 9.17 -15.71 5.30
C LEU A 57 9.08 -17.07 4.55
N GLU A 58 7.90 -17.61 4.31
CA GLU A 58 7.72 -18.83 3.51
C GLU A 58 7.79 -18.52 2.01
N LEU A 59 8.40 -19.45 1.24
CA LEU A 59 8.69 -19.22 -0.17
C LEU A 59 7.46 -19.38 -1.10
N HIS A 60 6.41 -20.07 -0.64
CA HIS A 60 5.26 -20.40 -1.48
C HIS A 60 4.00 -19.64 -1.04
N PRO A 61 3.48 -18.73 -1.86
CA PRO A 61 2.32 -17.92 -1.53
C PRO A 61 1.06 -18.73 -1.20
N SER A 62 0.83 -19.83 -1.91
CA SER A 62 -0.30 -20.72 -1.60
C SER A 62 -0.19 -21.31 -0.20
N PHE A 63 1.03 -21.57 0.27
CA PHE A 63 1.29 -22.05 1.62
C PHE A 63 1.14 -20.92 2.65
N GLN A 64 1.61 -19.71 2.32
CA GLN A 64 1.38 -18.53 3.15
C GLN A 64 -0.13 -18.28 3.35
N ILE A 65 -0.92 -18.29 2.26
CA ILE A 65 -2.39 -18.15 2.32
C ILE A 65 -3.01 -19.24 3.19
N TYR A 66 -2.58 -20.48 3.01
CA TYR A 66 -3.09 -21.58 3.82
C TYR A 66 -2.80 -21.38 5.32
N GLN A 67 -1.57 -21.01 5.67
CA GLN A 67 -1.17 -20.77 7.06
C GLN A 67 -1.87 -19.55 7.66
N LEU A 68 -2.02 -18.46 6.90
CA LEU A 68 -2.77 -17.28 7.34
C LEU A 68 -4.24 -17.62 7.59
N LYS A 69 -4.87 -18.43 6.74
CA LYS A 69 -6.24 -18.91 6.99
C LYS A 69 -6.35 -19.70 8.29
N GLN A 70 -5.40 -20.64 8.53
CA GLN A 70 -5.35 -21.39 9.78
C GLN A 70 -5.15 -20.47 10.99
N LEU A 71 -4.29 -19.46 10.84
CA LEU A 71 -4.06 -18.47 11.90
C LEU A 71 -5.34 -17.67 12.18
N VAL A 72 -6.00 -17.14 11.15
CA VAL A 72 -7.27 -16.40 11.27
C VAL A 72 -8.37 -17.26 11.91
N GLU A 73 -8.48 -18.55 11.53
CA GLU A 73 -9.44 -19.49 12.13
C GLU A 73 -9.13 -19.77 13.60
N SER A 74 -7.85 -19.77 13.99
CA SER A 74 -7.44 -19.95 15.39
C SER A 74 -7.71 -18.71 16.24
N LEU A 75 -7.74 -17.54 15.62
CA LEU A 75 -8.04 -16.29 16.29
C LEU A 75 -9.55 -16.17 16.53
N LYS A 76 -9.91 -15.80 17.74
CA LYS A 76 -11.30 -15.49 18.03
C LYS A 76 -11.72 -14.25 17.24
N LYS A 77 -12.64 -14.41 16.27
CA LYS A 77 -13.13 -13.27 15.51
C LYS A 77 -13.57 -12.16 16.47
N PRO A 78 -13.05 -10.94 16.31
CA PRO A 78 -13.40 -9.82 17.18
C PRO A 78 -14.91 -9.56 17.13
N LYS A 79 -15.53 -9.28 18.27
CA LYS A 79 -16.96 -8.89 18.32
C LYS A 79 -17.23 -7.60 17.55
N LYS A 80 -16.25 -6.70 17.53
CA LYS A 80 -16.26 -5.46 16.77
C LYS A 80 -14.93 -5.38 16.03
N MET A 81 -15.00 -5.25 14.72
CA MET A 81 -13.86 -4.92 13.87
C MET A 81 -13.65 -3.42 14.00
N ASP A 82 -12.61 -3.01 14.70
CA ASP A 82 -12.31 -1.60 14.95
C ASP A 82 -10.81 -1.51 15.25
N TRP A 83 -10.08 -0.70 14.47
CA TRP A 83 -8.63 -0.56 14.61
C TRP A 83 -8.20 0.00 15.97
N HIS A 84 -9.04 0.81 16.60
CA HIS A 84 -8.76 1.32 17.94
C HIS A 84 -8.81 0.23 19.03
N ILE A 85 -9.39 -0.94 18.72
CA ILE A 85 -9.39 -2.09 19.62
C ILE A 85 -8.13 -2.91 19.35
N ILE A 86 -7.16 -2.85 20.27
CA ILE A 86 -5.85 -3.50 20.13
C ILE A 86 -6.00 -5.01 19.82
N GLU A 87 -6.93 -5.68 20.48
CA GLU A 87 -7.18 -7.12 20.28
C GLU A 87 -7.77 -7.47 18.90
N ALA A 88 -8.30 -6.48 18.18
CA ALA A 88 -8.81 -6.69 16.82
C ALA A 88 -7.72 -6.53 15.74
N ARG A 89 -6.67 -5.77 16.02
CA ARG A 89 -5.59 -5.48 15.05
C ARG A 89 -4.92 -6.74 14.49
N PRO A 90 -4.51 -7.74 15.30
CA PRO A 90 -3.86 -8.94 14.75
C PRO A 90 -4.74 -9.68 13.73
N TYR A 91 -6.04 -9.76 13.98
CA TYR A 91 -6.99 -10.37 13.03
C TYR A 91 -7.07 -9.57 11.72
N MET A 92 -7.16 -8.24 11.81
CA MET A 92 -7.21 -7.36 10.64
C MET A 92 -5.91 -7.41 9.84
N ARG A 93 -4.75 -7.42 10.50
CA ARG A 93 -3.43 -7.56 9.84
C ARG A 93 -3.32 -8.86 9.06
N CYS A 94 -3.77 -9.99 9.62
CA CYS A 94 -3.80 -11.26 8.87
C CYS A 94 -4.65 -11.16 7.59
N LEU A 95 -5.79 -10.45 7.64
CA LEU A 95 -6.62 -10.23 6.45
C LEU A 95 -5.93 -9.35 5.42
N ILE A 96 -5.20 -8.32 5.87
CA ILE A 96 -4.41 -7.44 4.99
C ILE A 96 -3.32 -8.28 4.30
N ASP A 97 -2.54 -9.05 5.04
CA ASP A 97 -1.49 -9.91 4.48
C ASP A 97 -2.04 -10.88 3.42
N MET A 98 -3.18 -11.52 3.71
CA MET A 98 -3.84 -12.38 2.72
C MET A 98 -4.25 -11.60 1.47
N GLY A 99 -4.82 -10.41 1.66
CA GLY A 99 -5.21 -9.52 0.56
C GLY A 99 -4.03 -9.10 -0.30
N MET A 100 -2.89 -8.80 0.31
CA MET A 100 -1.65 -8.46 -0.39
C MET A 100 -1.15 -9.63 -1.24
N ILE A 101 -1.10 -10.83 -0.69
CA ILE A 101 -0.71 -12.02 -1.44
C ILE A 101 -1.66 -12.25 -2.63
N TYR A 102 -2.97 -12.10 -2.42
CA TYR A 102 -3.93 -12.22 -3.52
C TYR A 102 -3.72 -11.16 -4.62
N LEU A 103 -3.33 -9.93 -4.25
CA LEU A 103 -2.98 -8.89 -5.23
C LEU A 103 -1.78 -9.28 -6.08
N GLU A 104 -0.70 -9.78 -5.48
CA GLU A 104 0.51 -10.24 -6.19
C GLU A 104 0.19 -11.31 -7.26
N TYR A 105 -0.85 -12.10 -7.02
CA TYR A 105 -1.29 -13.14 -7.95
C TYR A 105 -2.48 -12.74 -8.82
N ASN A 106 -2.80 -11.46 -8.89
CA ASN A 106 -3.91 -10.91 -9.67
C ASN A 106 -5.29 -11.51 -9.31
N MET A 107 -5.42 -12.02 -8.08
CA MET A 107 -6.67 -12.56 -7.55
C MET A 107 -7.49 -11.44 -6.88
N TYR A 108 -7.85 -10.44 -7.66
CA TYR A 108 -8.39 -9.17 -7.18
C TYR A 108 -9.68 -9.28 -6.37
N ASN A 109 -10.59 -10.18 -6.76
CA ASN A 109 -11.84 -10.39 -6.02
C ASN A 109 -11.59 -11.01 -4.63
N ASP A 110 -10.61 -11.91 -4.52
CA ASP A 110 -10.21 -12.51 -3.24
C ASP A 110 -9.52 -11.46 -2.36
N ALA A 111 -8.68 -10.59 -2.94
CA ALA A 111 -8.09 -9.47 -2.24
C ALA A 111 -9.17 -8.51 -1.70
N ILE A 112 -10.16 -8.12 -2.52
CA ILE A 112 -11.30 -7.28 -2.09
C ILE A 112 -12.07 -7.96 -0.95
N ALA A 113 -12.26 -9.29 -1.01
CA ALA A 113 -12.95 -10.03 0.05
C ALA A 113 -12.18 -9.97 1.38
N CYS A 114 -10.84 -10.07 1.34
CA CYS A 114 -9.98 -9.93 2.51
C CYS A 114 -9.98 -8.49 3.06
N PHE A 115 -9.89 -7.48 2.22
CA PHE A 115 -9.88 -6.07 2.64
C PHE A 115 -11.25 -5.56 3.14
N THR A 116 -12.35 -6.17 2.70
CA THR A 116 -13.70 -5.67 3.05
C THR A 116 -13.96 -5.58 4.56
N PRO A 117 -13.65 -6.59 5.39
CA PRO A 117 -13.80 -6.46 6.85
C PRO A 117 -12.93 -5.36 7.44
N VAL A 118 -11.70 -5.20 6.94
CA VAL A 118 -10.78 -4.13 7.36
C VAL A 118 -11.35 -2.77 6.99
N PHE A 119 -11.88 -2.63 5.76
CA PHE A 119 -12.55 -1.40 5.31
C PHE A 119 -13.67 -0.94 6.23
N HIS A 120 -14.37 -1.84 6.88
CA HIS A 120 -15.40 -1.50 7.85
C HIS A 120 -14.85 -1.21 9.25
N GLY A 121 -13.70 -1.77 9.58
CA GLY A 121 -13.07 -1.69 10.90
C GLY A 121 -12.05 -0.57 11.07
N ASP A 122 -11.28 -0.27 10.03
CA ASP A 122 -10.27 0.78 10.01
C ASP A 122 -10.76 1.97 9.19
N LYS A 123 -11.48 2.86 9.84
CA LYS A 123 -12.13 3.98 9.14
C LYS A 123 -11.18 5.10 8.75
N GLN A 124 -10.07 5.23 9.46
CA GLN A 124 -9.07 6.28 9.28
C GLN A 124 -7.83 5.78 8.53
N ASP A 125 -7.90 4.55 8.01
CA ASP A 125 -6.79 3.92 7.27
C ASP A 125 -5.46 3.88 8.01
N HIS A 126 -5.48 3.64 9.31
CA HIS A 126 -4.26 3.52 10.11
C HIS A 126 -3.30 2.42 9.62
N SER A 127 -3.81 1.45 8.88
CA SER A 127 -3.03 0.36 8.30
C SER A 127 -2.56 0.60 6.88
N GLY A 128 -2.94 1.73 6.26
CA GLY A 128 -2.53 2.09 4.88
C GLY A 128 -3.09 1.16 3.80
N PHE A 129 -4.15 0.39 4.07
CA PHE A 129 -4.64 -0.63 3.15
C PHE A 129 -5.52 -0.10 2.02
N LEU A 130 -6.03 1.16 2.10
CA LEU A 130 -6.97 1.69 1.11
C LEU A 130 -6.41 1.72 -0.31
N VAL A 131 -5.12 2.02 -0.46
CA VAL A 131 -4.45 2.01 -1.76
C VAL A 131 -4.44 0.61 -2.36
N TYR A 132 -4.08 -0.40 -1.57
CA TYR A 132 -4.10 -1.79 -2.01
C TYR A 132 -5.50 -2.25 -2.38
N MET A 133 -6.51 -1.82 -1.62
CA MET A 133 -7.90 -2.08 -1.97
C MET A 133 -8.32 -1.38 -3.27
N MET A 134 -7.80 -0.18 -3.54
CA MET A 134 -8.03 0.52 -4.81
C MET A 134 -7.38 -0.22 -5.97
N VAL A 135 -6.14 -0.70 -5.84
CA VAL A 135 -5.48 -1.57 -6.83
C VAL A 135 -6.34 -2.80 -7.13
N ALA A 136 -6.87 -3.45 -6.09
CA ALA A 136 -7.77 -4.59 -6.27
C ALA A 136 -9.05 -4.21 -7.03
N CYS A 137 -9.61 -3.04 -6.75
CA CYS A 137 -10.78 -2.53 -7.46
C CYS A 137 -10.50 -2.25 -8.94
N CYS A 138 -9.32 -1.70 -9.25
CA CYS A 138 -8.87 -1.49 -10.63
C CYS A 138 -8.71 -2.83 -11.36
N GLY A 139 -8.01 -3.79 -10.76
CA GLY A 139 -7.82 -5.10 -11.37
C GLY A 139 -9.13 -5.88 -11.59
N ALA A 140 -10.12 -5.67 -10.71
CA ALA A 140 -11.44 -6.28 -10.82
C ALA A 140 -12.46 -5.45 -11.62
N ALA A 141 -12.11 -4.26 -12.10
CA ALA A 141 -13.03 -3.28 -12.68
C ALA A 141 -14.26 -3.02 -11.79
N ASN A 142 -14.06 -2.93 -10.47
CA ASN A 142 -15.13 -2.79 -9.49
C ASN A 142 -15.38 -1.33 -9.13
N TRP A 143 -16.13 -0.63 -9.99
CA TRP A 143 -16.44 0.78 -9.84
C TRP A 143 -17.10 1.14 -8.52
N ASP A 144 -18.17 0.42 -8.15
CA ASP A 144 -18.93 0.74 -6.94
C ASP A 144 -18.10 0.66 -5.67
N ARG A 145 -17.19 -0.28 -5.60
CA ARG A 145 -16.29 -0.43 -4.46
C ARG A 145 -15.19 0.62 -4.51
N GLY A 146 -14.54 0.81 -5.65
CA GLY A 146 -13.46 1.78 -5.83
C GLY A 146 -13.89 3.20 -5.51
N ARG A 147 -15.09 3.61 -5.94
CA ARG A 147 -15.65 4.92 -5.59
C ARG A 147 -15.78 5.12 -4.07
N LYS A 148 -16.20 4.09 -3.33
CA LYS A 148 -16.31 4.17 -1.87
C LYS A 148 -14.94 4.21 -1.20
N VAL A 149 -13.97 3.49 -1.76
CA VAL A 149 -12.57 3.53 -1.28
C VAL A 149 -12.00 4.92 -1.47
N TYR A 150 -12.15 5.49 -2.66
CA TYR A 150 -11.67 6.83 -2.97
C TYR A 150 -12.29 7.90 -2.06
N GLN A 151 -13.62 7.88 -1.90
CA GLN A 151 -14.31 8.81 -1.01
C GLN A 151 -13.82 8.72 0.43
N ARG A 152 -13.54 7.51 0.92
CA ARG A 152 -12.96 7.34 2.25
C ARG A 152 -11.54 7.86 2.31
N TYR A 153 -10.72 7.57 1.31
CA TYR A 153 -9.34 8.06 1.25
C TYR A 153 -9.29 9.59 1.34
N LEU A 154 -10.11 10.29 0.56
CA LEU A 154 -10.21 11.76 0.64
C LEU A 154 -10.58 12.25 2.04
N ALA A 155 -11.55 11.58 2.68
CA ALA A 155 -11.93 11.94 4.05
C ALA A 155 -10.82 11.71 5.09
N CYS A 156 -9.92 10.72 4.85
CA CYS A 156 -8.74 10.52 5.71
C CYS A 156 -7.65 11.57 5.43
N CYS A 157 -7.51 11.98 4.17
CA CYS A 157 -6.46 12.91 3.75
C CYS A 157 -6.67 14.34 4.25
N ASP A 158 -7.91 14.78 4.48
CA ASP A 158 -8.17 16.08 5.11
C ASP A 158 -7.42 16.22 6.45
N ASP A 159 -7.30 15.12 7.22
CA ASP A 159 -6.54 15.07 8.45
C ASP A 159 -5.01 15.06 8.18
N ILE A 160 -4.57 14.35 7.13
CA ILE A 160 -3.15 14.23 6.74
C ILE A 160 -2.64 15.54 6.13
N GLN A 161 -3.39 16.18 5.21
CA GLN A 161 -3.02 17.47 4.63
C GLN A 161 -2.87 18.55 5.70
N ASN A 162 -3.71 18.56 6.73
CA ASN A 162 -3.59 19.46 7.86
C ASN A 162 -2.33 19.19 8.69
N ALA A 163 -1.85 17.94 8.74
CA ALA A 163 -0.61 17.56 9.43
C ALA A 163 0.64 17.84 8.59
N PHE A 164 0.56 17.71 7.27
CA PHE A 164 1.68 17.82 6.34
C PHE A 164 1.55 18.98 5.34
N ASN A 165 1.07 20.12 5.71
CA ASN A 165 0.82 21.33 4.89
C ASN A 165 1.79 21.64 3.71
N GLN A 166 2.64 20.68 3.28
CA GLN A 166 3.68 20.85 2.28
C GLN A 166 3.87 19.63 1.32
N ALA A 167 3.03 18.62 1.37
CA ALA A 167 3.22 17.45 0.49
C ALA A 167 1.95 17.07 -0.29
N PRO A 168 1.56 17.87 -1.31
CA PRO A 168 0.44 17.54 -2.20
C PRO A 168 0.63 16.22 -2.95
N ASP A 169 1.89 15.86 -3.24
CA ASP A 169 2.26 14.72 -4.09
C ASP A 169 1.90 13.33 -3.50
N ILE A 170 1.66 13.24 -2.20
CA ILE A 170 1.29 11.99 -1.52
C ILE A 170 -0.04 11.42 -2.05
N MET A 171 -0.93 12.30 -2.52
CA MET A 171 -2.27 11.92 -2.95
C MET A 171 -2.35 11.48 -4.41
N LEU A 172 -1.39 11.88 -5.22
CA LEU A 172 -1.39 11.68 -6.67
C LEU A 172 -1.65 10.22 -7.10
N PRO A 173 -1.02 9.21 -6.49
CA PRO A 173 -1.24 7.83 -6.88
C PRO A 173 -2.66 7.32 -6.71
N MET A 174 -3.34 7.70 -5.63
CA MET A 174 -4.72 7.32 -5.41
C MET A 174 -5.66 7.99 -6.41
N HIS A 175 -5.40 9.26 -6.75
CA HIS A 175 -6.13 9.99 -7.79
C HIS A 175 -5.98 9.31 -9.14
N MET A 176 -4.75 8.95 -9.51
CA MET A 176 -4.49 8.27 -10.78
C MET A 176 -5.14 6.89 -10.85
N LEU A 177 -5.08 6.09 -9.79
CA LEU A 177 -5.80 4.82 -9.70
C LEU A 177 -7.30 5.01 -9.90
N TYR A 178 -7.86 6.04 -9.29
CA TYR A 178 -9.28 6.33 -9.41
C TYR A 178 -9.68 6.77 -10.82
N ILE A 179 -8.86 7.60 -11.47
CA ILE A 179 -9.04 7.99 -12.88
C ILE A 179 -9.00 6.74 -13.78
N LEU A 180 -7.98 5.88 -13.62
CA LEU A 180 -7.84 4.66 -14.39
C LEU A 180 -9.06 3.74 -14.22
N LEU A 181 -9.53 3.56 -12.99
CA LEU A 181 -10.73 2.79 -12.70
C LEU A 181 -11.97 3.40 -13.36
N ALA A 182 -12.14 4.72 -13.28
CA ALA A 182 -13.25 5.42 -13.89
C ALA A 182 -13.26 5.25 -15.43
N LEU A 183 -12.11 5.42 -16.08
CA LEU A 183 -11.98 5.20 -17.52
C LEU A 183 -12.26 3.75 -17.89
N GLN A 184 -11.73 2.79 -17.16
CA GLN A 184 -11.95 1.36 -17.37
C GLN A 184 -13.44 0.99 -17.27
N CYS A 185 -14.18 1.65 -16.39
CA CYS A 185 -15.59 1.40 -16.17
C CYS A 185 -16.54 2.27 -17.01
N GLY A 186 -16.00 3.12 -17.90
CA GLY A 186 -16.78 4.00 -18.78
C GLY A 186 -17.30 5.29 -18.12
N GLU A 187 -16.83 5.61 -16.92
CA GLU A 187 -17.19 6.80 -16.15
C GLU A 187 -16.31 8.02 -16.55
N SER A 188 -16.25 8.28 -17.87
CA SER A 188 -15.33 9.27 -18.47
C SER A 188 -15.49 10.67 -17.87
N LYS A 189 -16.72 11.08 -17.55
CA LYS A 189 -16.93 12.39 -16.93
C LYS A 189 -16.23 12.50 -15.58
N VAL A 190 -16.32 11.47 -14.74
CA VAL A 190 -15.65 11.47 -13.41
C VAL A 190 -14.14 11.51 -13.59
N ALA A 191 -13.62 10.73 -14.55
CA ALA A 191 -12.19 10.73 -14.86
C ALA A 191 -11.71 12.12 -15.31
N HIS A 192 -12.46 12.80 -16.19
CA HIS A 192 -12.12 14.14 -16.67
C HIS A 192 -12.17 15.18 -15.54
N ASP A 193 -13.22 15.14 -14.70
CA ASP A 193 -13.36 16.08 -13.58
C ASP A 193 -12.15 15.96 -12.63
N VAL A 194 -11.78 14.74 -12.22
CA VAL A 194 -10.63 14.50 -11.32
C VAL A 194 -9.30 14.84 -12.00
N LEU A 195 -9.14 14.52 -13.29
CA LEU A 195 -7.92 14.83 -14.04
C LEU A 195 -7.74 16.35 -14.21
N ALA A 196 -8.84 17.10 -14.41
CA ALA A 196 -8.78 18.56 -14.47
C ALA A 196 -8.27 19.16 -13.16
N ASP A 197 -8.80 18.70 -12.03
CA ASP A 197 -8.34 19.14 -10.71
C ASP A 197 -6.84 18.83 -10.53
N LEU A 198 -6.38 17.63 -10.95
CA LEU A 198 -4.97 17.26 -10.85
C LEU A 198 -4.04 18.09 -11.74
N VAL A 199 -4.46 18.40 -12.96
CA VAL A 199 -3.66 19.24 -13.88
C VAL A 199 -3.48 20.68 -13.35
N ASP A 200 -4.49 21.18 -12.65
CA ASP A 200 -4.42 22.49 -12.02
C ASP A 200 -3.54 22.49 -10.75
N GLU A 201 -3.47 21.36 -10.05
CA GLU A 201 -2.74 21.22 -8.78
C GLU A 201 -1.29 20.78 -8.97
N TYR A 202 -1.00 19.93 -9.97
CA TYR A 202 0.31 19.31 -10.18
C TYR A 202 0.92 19.72 -11.53
N GLU A 203 2.00 20.51 -11.51
CA GLU A 203 2.70 20.95 -12.72
C GLU A 203 3.33 19.78 -13.50
N ASP A 204 3.72 18.71 -12.81
CA ASP A 204 4.47 17.57 -13.37
C ASP A 204 3.57 16.43 -13.88
N ILE A 205 2.26 16.59 -13.88
CA ILE A 205 1.33 15.52 -14.33
C ILE A 205 1.60 15.13 -15.80
N GLU A 206 1.92 16.11 -16.66
CA GLU A 206 2.27 15.85 -18.06
C GLU A 206 3.52 14.99 -18.17
N TRP A 207 4.51 15.24 -17.33
CA TRP A 207 5.74 14.46 -17.28
C TRP A 207 5.47 13.00 -16.88
N LEU A 208 4.61 12.78 -15.88
CA LEU A 208 4.21 11.43 -15.45
C LEU A 208 3.44 10.68 -16.54
N LEU A 209 2.62 11.37 -17.32
CA LEU A 209 1.86 10.77 -18.41
C LEU A 209 2.70 10.41 -19.63
N GLN A 210 3.88 11.02 -19.81
CA GLN A 210 4.74 10.75 -20.96
C GLN A 210 5.38 9.35 -20.94
N ASP A 211 5.56 8.77 -19.74
CA ASP A 211 6.25 7.49 -19.59
C ASP A 211 5.79 6.75 -18.33
N ALA A 212 5.23 5.53 -18.51
CA ALA A 212 4.80 4.69 -17.41
C ALA A 212 5.95 4.31 -16.45
N THR A 213 7.21 4.27 -16.95
CA THR A 213 8.39 3.95 -16.10
C THR A 213 8.68 5.08 -15.13
N ARG A 214 8.30 6.32 -15.43
CA ARG A 214 8.48 7.48 -14.57
C ARG A 214 7.68 7.43 -13.27
N TRP A 215 6.66 6.58 -13.21
CA TRP A 215 5.97 6.31 -11.96
C TRP A 215 6.89 5.71 -10.90
N ASN A 216 7.76 4.77 -11.31
CA ASN A 216 8.73 4.17 -10.39
C ASN A 216 9.76 5.22 -9.95
N ASP A 217 10.28 6.02 -10.90
CA ASP A 217 11.22 7.10 -10.60
C ASP A 217 10.60 8.14 -9.65
N PHE A 218 9.34 8.53 -9.92
CA PHE A 218 8.58 9.43 -9.06
C PHE A 218 8.42 8.88 -7.64
N VAL A 219 8.08 7.59 -7.51
CA VAL A 219 7.95 6.92 -6.22
C VAL A 219 9.28 6.88 -5.49
N GLU A 220 10.38 6.52 -6.16
CA GLU A 220 11.72 6.47 -5.56
C GLU A 220 12.19 7.84 -5.08
N ASP A 221 12.04 8.89 -5.90
CA ASP A 221 12.43 10.26 -5.55
C ASP A 221 11.64 10.81 -4.36
N HIS A 222 10.34 10.50 -4.29
CA HIS A 222 9.48 10.96 -3.20
C HIS A 222 9.63 10.14 -1.92
N LEU A 223 10.05 8.88 -2.03
CA LEU A 223 10.25 7.99 -0.88
C LEU A 223 11.32 8.54 0.07
N GLU A 224 12.43 9.05 -0.47
CA GLU A 224 13.48 9.71 0.33
C GLU A 224 12.94 10.97 1.03
N THR A 225 12.16 11.77 0.33
CA THR A 225 11.56 12.99 0.88
C THR A 225 10.57 12.66 2.00
N ILE A 226 9.76 11.61 1.83
CA ILE A 226 8.79 11.16 2.83
C ILE A 226 9.49 10.56 4.03
N MET A 227 10.49 9.72 3.83
CA MET A 227 11.30 9.19 4.93
C MET A 227 11.97 10.32 5.72
N TYR A 228 12.47 11.35 5.04
CA TYR A 228 13.03 12.54 5.70
C TYR A 228 11.97 13.31 6.50
N MET A 229 10.77 13.53 5.94
CA MET A 229 9.68 14.21 6.66
C MET A 229 9.21 13.42 7.87
N VAL A 230 9.17 12.11 7.76
CA VAL A 230 8.80 11.20 8.83
C VAL A 230 9.79 11.26 9.99
N ASP A 231 11.08 11.31 9.72
CA ASP A 231 12.11 11.47 10.76
C ASP A 231 12.01 12.82 11.49
N GLN A 232 11.48 13.86 10.83
CA GLN A 232 11.31 15.20 11.41
C GLN A 232 10.01 15.33 12.21
N VAL A 233 9.03 14.47 12.00
CA VAL A 233 7.67 14.58 12.56
C VAL A 233 7.45 13.56 13.70
N ILE A 234 8.45 13.32 14.52
CA ILE A 234 8.49 12.35 15.65
C ILE A 234 7.34 12.50 16.70
N ASN A 235 6.46 13.48 16.55
CA ASN A 235 5.38 13.75 17.51
C ASN A 235 3.96 13.53 16.98
N ILE A 236 3.78 12.86 15.85
CA ILE A 236 2.45 12.50 15.34
C ILE A 236 2.20 11.03 15.62
N ASP A 237 1.01 10.67 16.10
CA ASP A 237 0.51 9.29 16.27
C ASP A 237 0.38 8.51 14.94
N PHE A 238 1.22 8.82 13.96
CA PHE A 238 1.25 8.27 12.62
C PHE A 238 2.48 7.37 12.46
N ASP A 239 2.30 6.09 12.13
CA ASP A 239 3.43 5.20 11.85
C ASP A 239 3.99 5.53 10.45
N PRO A 240 5.27 5.99 10.37
CA PRO A 240 5.94 6.28 9.10
C PRO A 240 5.90 5.12 8.10
N ARG A 241 5.85 3.89 8.60
CA ARG A 241 5.72 2.68 7.79
C ARG A 241 4.40 2.60 7.03
N GLU A 242 3.36 3.30 7.49
CA GLU A 242 2.07 3.36 6.80
C GLU A 242 2.15 4.24 5.54
N LEU A 243 2.92 5.34 5.57
CA LEU A 243 3.23 6.13 4.37
C LEU A 243 4.12 5.38 3.37
N ILE A 244 5.12 4.66 3.85
CA ILE A 244 5.97 3.80 3.01
C ILE A 244 5.12 2.71 2.35
N SER A 245 4.14 2.14 3.05
CA SER A 245 3.22 1.15 2.48
C SER A 245 2.33 1.73 1.38
N LEU A 246 1.94 3.00 1.51
CA LEU A 246 1.20 3.73 0.47
C LEU A 246 2.02 3.80 -0.83
N TYR A 247 3.28 4.19 -0.76
CA TYR A 247 4.18 4.28 -1.92
C TYR A 247 4.58 2.90 -2.46
N THR A 248 4.80 1.93 -1.58
CA THR A 248 5.06 0.55 -1.98
C THR A 248 3.86 -0.05 -2.72
N ALA A 249 2.63 0.30 -2.33
CA ALA A 249 1.42 -0.14 -3.04
C ALA A 249 1.35 0.36 -4.48
N ILE A 250 1.93 1.52 -4.77
CA ILE A 250 1.98 2.08 -6.13
C ILE A 250 2.94 1.29 -7.00
N SER A 251 4.04 0.75 -6.45
CA SER A 251 4.93 -0.15 -7.17
C SER A 251 4.23 -1.47 -7.57
N PHE A 252 3.11 -1.81 -6.92
CA PHE A 252 2.19 -2.87 -7.32
C PHE A 252 1.14 -2.42 -8.33
N LEU A 253 1.17 -1.15 -8.78
CA LEU A 253 0.39 -0.79 -9.97
C LEU A 253 0.83 -1.75 -11.07
N PRO A 254 -0.06 -2.63 -11.53
CA PRO A 254 0.34 -3.63 -12.49
C PRO A 254 0.92 -2.88 -13.68
N THR A 255 2.16 -3.17 -14.00
CA THR A 255 2.76 -2.82 -15.30
C THR A 255 1.81 -3.15 -16.44
N GLN A 256 0.87 -4.04 -16.23
CA GLN A 256 -0.22 -4.39 -17.15
C GLN A 256 -1.30 -3.31 -17.28
N LEU A 257 -1.59 -2.51 -16.26
CA LEU A 257 -2.52 -1.37 -16.36
C LEU A 257 -1.81 -0.13 -16.90
N VAL A 258 -0.50 -0.06 -16.78
CA VAL A 258 0.33 1.11 -17.11
C VAL A 258 1.23 0.87 -18.33
N SER A 259 1.09 -0.26 -19.03
CA SER A 259 1.79 -0.47 -20.30
C SER A 259 1.30 0.53 -21.35
N PHE A 260 2.24 1.22 -22.03
CA PHE A 260 1.94 2.17 -23.12
C PHE A 260 1.05 1.59 -24.23
N GLU A 261 1.11 0.28 -24.40
CA GLU A 261 0.29 -0.47 -25.37
C GLU A 261 -1.11 -0.75 -24.83
N SER A 262 -1.36 -0.45 -23.56
CA SER A 262 -2.67 -0.66 -22.95
C SER A 262 -3.70 0.31 -23.57
N PRO A 263 -4.86 -0.19 -24.02
CA PRO A 263 -5.97 0.68 -24.44
C PRO A 263 -6.39 1.67 -23.36
N LEU A 264 -6.21 1.31 -22.10
CA LEU A 264 -6.53 2.16 -20.96
C LEU A 264 -5.61 3.38 -20.88
N TRP A 265 -4.31 3.20 -21.16
CA TRP A 265 -3.37 4.30 -21.19
C TRP A 265 -3.66 5.26 -22.34
N GLN A 266 -4.02 4.74 -23.50
CA GLN A 266 -4.46 5.58 -24.62
C GLN A 266 -5.72 6.38 -24.28
N THR A 267 -6.66 5.78 -23.55
CA THR A 267 -7.86 6.48 -23.07
C THR A 267 -7.51 7.58 -22.07
N LEU A 268 -6.47 7.36 -21.23
CA LEU A 268 -5.97 8.38 -20.31
C LEU A 268 -5.36 9.58 -21.05
N TYR A 269 -4.59 9.32 -22.12
CA TYR A 269 -4.10 10.40 -22.99
C TYR A 269 -5.22 11.18 -23.65
N ASP A 270 -6.24 10.50 -24.19
CA ASP A 270 -7.41 11.16 -24.78
C ASP A 270 -8.13 12.03 -23.75
N ALA A 271 -8.24 11.56 -22.50
CA ALA A 271 -8.82 12.34 -21.40
C ALA A 271 -7.97 13.57 -21.07
N TYR A 272 -6.64 13.42 -20.98
CA TYR A 272 -5.73 14.52 -20.74
C TYR A 272 -5.80 15.59 -21.84
N GLU A 273 -5.77 15.17 -23.12
CA GLU A 273 -5.91 16.09 -24.25
C GLU A 273 -7.27 16.82 -24.24
N CYS A 274 -8.33 16.11 -23.85
CA CYS A 274 -9.67 16.67 -23.74
C CYS A 274 -9.72 17.78 -22.66
N VAL A 275 -9.08 17.54 -21.52
CA VAL A 275 -9.07 18.46 -20.38
C VAL A 275 -8.17 19.68 -20.64
N THR A 276 -6.98 19.46 -21.17
CA THR A 276 -5.94 20.51 -21.27
C THR A 276 -5.88 21.20 -22.64
N GLY A 277 -6.41 20.57 -23.69
CA GLY A 277 -6.19 20.96 -25.08
C GLY A 277 -4.74 20.76 -25.56
N ARG A 278 -3.90 20.03 -24.78
CA ARG A 278 -2.49 19.76 -25.09
C ARG A 278 -2.30 18.32 -25.45
N THR A 279 -1.51 18.06 -26.50
CA THR A 279 -1.12 16.69 -26.89
C THR A 279 0.07 16.24 -26.07
N VAL A 280 0.00 15.04 -25.47
CA VAL A 280 1.13 14.47 -24.74
C VAL A 280 2.29 14.22 -25.72
N ALA A 281 3.43 14.86 -25.47
CA ALA A 281 4.63 14.68 -26.27
C ALA A 281 5.06 13.19 -26.19
N ASN A 282 5.35 12.56 -27.34
CA ASN A 282 5.76 11.15 -27.47
C ASN A 282 4.65 10.09 -27.44
N ARG A 283 3.37 10.47 -27.50
CA ARG A 283 2.26 9.53 -27.63
C ARG A 283 2.46 8.41 -28.68
N TYR A 284 3.27 8.68 -29.72
CA TYR A 284 3.46 7.80 -30.88
C TYR A 284 4.91 7.42 -31.18
N SER A 285 5.88 7.80 -30.35
CA SER A 285 7.28 7.51 -30.63
C SER A 285 7.73 6.17 -30.02
N ASN A 286 7.37 5.07 -30.68
CA ASN A 286 8.03 3.76 -30.46
C ASN A 286 9.53 3.76 -30.90
N ASP A 287 10.02 4.85 -31.51
CA ASP A 287 11.35 4.88 -32.12
C ASP A 287 12.50 5.23 -31.17
N SER A 288 12.25 5.65 -29.93
CA SER A 288 13.32 6.10 -29.06
C SER A 288 13.89 5.04 -28.09
N TYR A 289 13.26 3.89 -27.95
CA TYR A 289 13.69 2.87 -26.97
C TYR A 289 14.74 1.88 -27.52
N ILE A 290 14.83 1.70 -28.85
CA ILE A 290 15.79 0.77 -29.46
C ILE A 290 17.21 1.35 -29.54
N GLY A 291 17.38 2.68 -29.44
CA GLY A 291 18.66 3.36 -29.70
C GLY A 291 19.59 3.58 -28.52
N LYS A 292 19.15 3.43 -27.25
CA LYS A 292 19.98 3.81 -26.10
C LYS A 292 20.63 2.66 -25.35
N HIS A 293 20.24 1.42 -25.57
CA HIS A 293 20.88 0.26 -24.92
C HIS A 293 22.03 -0.39 -25.70
N GLU A 294 22.25 -0.01 -26.99
CA GLU A 294 23.38 -0.56 -27.77
C GLU A 294 24.71 0.21 -27.62
N SER A 295 24.69 1.41 -27.00
CA SER A 295 25.93 2.22 -26.83
C SER A 295 26.64 2.02 -25.49
N ALA A 296 26.20 1.13 -24.61
CA ALA A 296 26.82 0.84 -23.33
C ALA A 296 27.59 -0.50 -23.28
N LEU A 297 27.76 -1.17 -24.43
CA LEU A 297 28.50 -2.44 -24.56
C LEU A 297 29.53 -2.38 -25.71
N ILE A 298 30.32 -1.29 -25.76
CA ILE A 298 31.60 -1.30 -26.49
C ILE A 298 32.67 -0.68 -25.58
#